data_c377e5198081b426bbdc10d41ff8427a
#
_entry.id   c377e5198081b426bbdc10d41ff8427a
#
_cell.length_a   1.000
_cell.length_b   1.000
_cell.length_c   1.000
_cell.angle_alpha   90.00
_cell.angle_beta   90.00
_cell.angle_gamma   90.00
#
_symmetry.space_group_name_H-M   'P 1'
#
loop_
_entity.id
_entity.type
_entity.pdbx_description
1 polymer ?
#
loop_
_entity_poly.entity_id
_entity_poly.type
_entity_poly.pdbx_seq_one_letter_code
_entity_poly.pdbx_strand_id
1 'polypeptide(L)'
;MAKIKSVYICSECGYESPKWMGKCPSCGEWNTMNEEIKETAKTTSVTKKRSVSYAQPFSIRDISTEDEHRYDTGCHELNRVLGGGIVKGSLILLGGDPGIGKSTVLMQICQFLGDTLKILYVSGEESKRQLKLRAIRLNVDSPNLYIMTETDVEVVCEQIKSIKPDLVMIDSIQTMNLSELSSSPGSVTQVRECTNFLMRTAKSLDIPMFVVGHVNKEGSIAGPKVLEHIVDTVLHFEGDKQMSCRILRAVKNRYGSTNEIGVFEMTDKGLKEVENPSVMLLSGRPDHVSGTCVTCTMEGSRPILAETQGLATQSGYGNARRMATGYDYNRLSMILAVLEKRAGYYFSNSDTYINIVGGLRVDEPAVDLSIAMALISSLKDEPVYEKAVVFGEIGLAGEIRSVSQAQLRVNEAVRLGFDRIILPFHNLKGVQCADAKLIGVKNIREAFDAVIV
;
A
#
# COMPACT_ATOMS: atom_id res chain seq x y z
N MET A 1 30.97 -39.66 -0.65
CA MET A 1 31.03 -38.31 -0.05
C MET A 1 30.37 -37.36 -1.02
N ALA A 2 29.25 -36.71 -0.64
CA ALA A 2 28.58 -35.71 -1.45
C ALA A 2 29.48 -34.47 -1.54
N LYS A 3 29.72 -33.92 -2.73
CA LYS A 3 30.46 -32.67 -2.89
C LYS A 3 29.51 -31.54 -2.50
N ILE A 4 29.78 -30.93 -1.37
CA ILE A 4 29.12 -29.69 -0.93
C ILE A 4 29.62 -28.57 -1.87
N LYS A 5 28.72 -27.93 -2.60
CA LYS A 5 29.00 -26.72 -3.37
C LYS A 5 28.25 -25.57 -2.75
N SER A 6 28.95 -24.53 -2.31
CA SER A 6 28.35 -23.26 -1.97
C SER A 6 28.00 -22.48 -3.23
N VAL A 7 26.83 -21.87 -3.22
CA VAL A 7 26.33 -20.98 -4.27
C VAL A 7 25.92 -19.68 -3.59
N TYR A 8 26.22 -18.54 -4.21
CA TYR A 8 25.84 -17.23 -3.70
C TYR A 8 24.56 -16.76 -4.39
N ILE A 9 23.54 -16.44 -3.60
CA ILE A 9 22.23 -16.02 -4.08
C ILE A 9 21.96 -14.58 -3.66
N CYS A 10 21.53 -13.75 -4.61
CA CYS A 10 21.15 -12.38 -4.33
C CYS A 10 19.84 -12.34 -3.54
N SER A 11 19.81 -11.66 -2.37
CA SER A 11 18.62 -11.49 -1.55
C SER A 11 17.53 -10.69 -2.23
N GLU A 12 17.88 -9.81 -3.18
CA GLU A 12 16.94 -8.91 -3.84
C GLU A 12 16.29 -9.52 -5.09
N CYS A 13 17.03 -10.24 -5.92
CA CYS A 13 16.52 -10.72 -7.22
C CYS A 13 16.63 -12.23 -7.41
N GLY A 14 17.22 -12.97 -6.45
CA GLY A 14 17.41 -14.43 -6.56
C GLY A 14 18.44 -14.86 -7.60
N TYR A 15 19.28 -13.95 -8.13
CA TYR A 15 20.36 -14.31 -9.06
C TYR A 15 21.37 -15.23 -8.38
N GLU A 16 21.68 -16.37 -9.01
CA GLU A 16 22.63 -17.35 -8.49
C GLU A 16 24.00 -17.17 -9.13
N SER A 17 25.05 -17.21 -8.31
CA SER A 17 26.44 -17.16 -8.75
C SER A 17 27.27 -18.23 -8.02
N PRO A 18 28.22 -18.90 -8.71
CA PRO A 18 29.16 -19.81 -8.06
C PRO A 18 30.24 -19.10 -7.22
N LYS A 19 30.29 -17.76 -7.29
CA LYS A 19 31.25 -16.93 -6.55
C LYS A 19 30.54 -15.74 -5.93
N TRP A 20 31.00 -15.32 -4.77
CA TRP A 20 30.55 -14.09 -4.17
C TRP A 20 30.93 -12.88 -5.01
N MET A 21 30.00 -11.95 -5.16
CA MET A 21 30.20 -10.67 -5.86
C MET A 21 29.63 -9.55 -5.00
N GLY A 22 30.38 -8.45 -4.85
CA GLY A 22 29.94 -7.29 -4.06
C GLY A 22 28.74 -6.57 -4.66
N LYS A 23 28.53 -6.70 -5.99
CA LYS A 23 27.40 -6.13 -6.71
C LYS A 23 26.70 -7.23 -7.52
N CYS A 24 25.39 -7.33 -7.38
CA CYS A 24 24.62 -8.30 -8.17
C CYS A 24 24.57 -7.88 -9.65
N PRO A 25 24.96 -8.75 -10.60
CA PRO A 25 24.95 -8.40 -12.03
C PRO A 25 23.54 -8.34 -12.63
N SER A 26 22.55 -8.90 -11.96
CA SER A 26 21.16 -8.92 -12.43
C SER A 26 20.36 -7.67 -12.01
N CYS A 27 20.36 -7.31 -10.72
CA CYS A 27 19.61 -6.17 -10.20
C CYS A 27 20.47 -4.93 -9.93
N GLY A 28 21.82 -5.07 -9.91
CA GLY A 28 22.71 -3.95 -9.66
C GLY A 28 22.89 -3.55 -8.20
N GLU A 29 22.24 -4.21 -7.25
CA GLU A 29 22.34 -3.91 -5.82
C GLU A 29 23.66 -4.40 -5.22
N TRP A 30 24.16 -3.67 -4.20
CA TRP A 30 25.41 -3.96 -3.50
C TRP A 30 25.17 -4.78 -2.24
N ASN A 31 26.12 -5.70 -1.92
CA ASN A 31 26.13 -6.52 -0.70
C ASN A 31 24.90 -7.40 -0.49
N THR A 32 24.25 -7.83 -1.57
CA THR A 32 23.04 -8.66 -1.56
C THR A 32 23.29 -10.15 -1.80
N MET A 33 24.57 -10.57 -2.00
CA MET A 33 24.92 -11.96 -2.30
C MET A 33 25.17 -12.75 -1.02
N ASN A 34 24.23 -13.63 -0.67
CA ASN A 34 24.31 -14.53 0.50
C ASN A 34 24.77 -15.92 0.09
N GLU A 35 25.61 -16.56 0.91
CA GLU A 35 26.07 -17.93 0.68
C GLU A 35 25.00 -18.93 1.07
N GLU A 36 24.58 -19.80 0.14
CA GLU A 36 23.72 -20.95 0.39
C GLU A 36 24.47 -22.25 0.02
N ILE A 37 24.35 -23.27 0.89
CA ILE A 37 24.97 -24.57 0.70
C ILE A 37 24.00 -25.46 -0.07
N LYS A 38 24.36 -25.84 -1.32
CA LYS A 38 23.63 -26.84 -2.11
C LYS A 38 24.28 -28.23 -1.96
N GLU A 39 23.57 -29.15 -1.31
CA GLU A 39 23.93 -30.57 -1.39
C GLU A 39 23.52 -31.11 -2.76
N THR A 40 24.49 -31.59 -3.55
CA THR A 40 24.21 -32.30 -4.80
C THR A 40 23.65 -33.69 -4.45
N ALA A 41 22.35 -33.83 -4.38
CA ALA A 41 21.70 -35.16 -4.36
C ALA A 41 22.02 -35.90 -5.65
N LYS A 42 22.47 -37.13 -5.51
CA LYS A 42 22.64 -38.06 -6.65
C LYS A 42 21.26 -38.31 -7.25
N THR A 43 21.04 -37.79 -8.43
CA THR A 43 19.88 -38.10 -9.27
C THR A 43 19.80 -39.59 -9.56
N THR A 44 19.03 -40.34 -8.81
CA THR A 44 18.47 -41.59 -9.31
C THR A 44 17.33 -41.22 -10.25
N SER A 45 17.63 -41.33 -11.53
CA SER A 45 16.68 -41.06 -12.61
C SER A 45 15.55 -42.08 -12.60
N VAL A 46 14.46 -41.78 -11.89
CA VAL A 46 13.16 -42.35 -12.20
C VAL A 46 12.51 -41.41 -13.22
N THR A 47 12.68 -41.75 -14.48
CA THR A 47 11.98 -41.10 -15.60
C THR A 47 10.48 -41.38 -15.48
N LYS A 48 9.75 -40.62 -14.66
CA LYS A 48 8.33 -40.41 -14.86
C LYS A 48 8.19 -39.63 -16.16
N LYS A 49 7.73 -40.31 -17.24
CA LYS A 49 7.30 -39.66 -18.47
C LYS A 49 6.26 -38.59 -18.10
N ARG A 50 6.68 -37.30 -18.04
CA ARG A 50 5.76 -36.18 -18.06
C ARG A 50 5.00 -36.30 -19.39
N SER A 51 3.71 -36.56 -19.33
CA SER A 51 2.82 -36.33 -20.47
C SER A 51 2.83 -34.83 -20.73
N VAL A 52 3.53 -34.42 -21.76
CA VAL A 52 3.50 -33.01 -22.21
C VAL A 52 2.13 -32.80 -22.83
N SER A 53 1.21 -32.27 -22.07
CA SER A 53 -0.04 -31.74 -22.63
C SER A 53 0.35 -30.47 -23.39
N TYR A 54 0.32 -30.55 -24.71
CA TYR A 54 0.50 -29.35 -25.55
C TYR A 54 -0.74 -28.48 -25.42
N ALA A 55 -0.59 -27.29 -24.84
CA ALA A 55 -1.64 -26.28 -24.86
C ALA A 55 -1.94 -25.92 -26.32
N GLN A 56 -3.19 -26.07 -26.76
CA GLN A 56 -3.60 -25.65 -28.10
C GLN A 56 -3.80 -24.13 -28.09
N PRO A 57 -3.32 -23.42 -29.14
CA PRO A 57 -3.59 -21.99 -29.27
C PRO A 57 -5.05 -21.76 -29.62
N PHE A 58 -5.66 -20.76 -29.00
CA PHE A 58 -7.02 -20.30 -29.27
C PHE A 58 -7.00 -18.92 -29.95
N SER A 59 -7.95 -18.66 -30.86
CA SER A 59 -8.16 -17.30 -31.36
C SER A 59 -8.71 -16.42 -30.24
N ILE A 60 -8.25 -15.18 -30.13
CA ILE A 60 -8.77 -14.22 -29.15
C ILE A 60 -10.28 -13.97 -29.30
N ARG A 61 -10.82 -14.17 -30.53
CA ARG A 61 -12.25 -14.02 -30.83
C ARG A 61 -13.10 -15.16 -30.30
N ASP A 62 -12.49 -16.32 -30.03
CA ASP A 62 -13.16 -17.53 -29.55
C ASP A 62 -13.15 -17.61 -28.02
N ILE A 63 -12.48 -16.66 -27.35
CA ILE A 63 -12.44 -16.57 -25.90
C ILE A 63 -13.64 -15.74 -25.44
N SER A 64 -14.58 -16.39 -24.76
CA SER A 64 -15.72 -15.72 -24.12
C SER A 64 -15.24 -14.93 -22.91
N THR A 65 -15.66 -13.67 -22.79
CA THR A 65 -15.42 -12.82 -21.61
C THR A 65 -16.63 -12.75 -20.70
N GLU A 66 -17.70 -13.52 -20.98
CA GLU A 66 -18.95 -13.50 -20.22
C GLU A 66 -18.82 -14.08 -18.80
N ASP A 67 -17.71 -14.79 -18.48
CA ASP A 67 -17.46 -15.46 -17.20
C ASP A 67 -16.44 -14.76 -16.30
N GLU A 68 -16.20 -13.47 -16.45
CA GLU A 68 -15.35 -12.71 -15.51
C GLU A 68 -16.07 -12.48 -14.17
N HIS A 69 -16.50 -13.57 -13.52
CA HIS A 69 -17.08 -13.53 -12.19
C HIS A 69 -16.01 -13.13 -11.17
N ARG A 70 -16.21 -11.99 -10.54
CA ARG A 70 -15.44 -11.54 -9.39
C ARG A 70 -16.20 -11.89 -8.12
N TYR A 71 -15.51 -12.45 -7.14
CA TYR A 71 -16.11 -12.64 -5.82
C TYR A 71 -16.05 -11.31 -5.06
N ASP A 72 -17.23 -10.85 -4.62
CA ASP A 72 -17.35 -9.71 -3.72
C ASP A 72 -16.83 -10.12 -2.34
N THR A 73 -15.86 -9.39 -1.81
CA THR A 73 -15.24 -9.72 -0.51
C THR A 73 -16.09 -9.32 0.69
N GLY A 74 -17.23 -8.65 0.48
CA GLY A 74 -18.05 -8.03 1.52
C GLY A 74 -17.43 -6.80 2.16
N CYS A 75 -16.32 -6.35 1.61
CA CYS A 75 -15.57 -5.22 2.07
C CYS A 75 -15.35 -4.25 0.90
N HIS A 76 -16.01 -3.10 0.93
CA HIS A 76 -15.98 -2.13 -0.17
C HIS A 76 -14.57 -1.56 -0.39
N GLU A 77 -13.85 -1.28 0.67
CA GLU A 77 -12.49 -0.75 0.60
C GLU A 77 -11.51 -1.79 0.00
N LEU A 78 -11.70 -3.08 0.30
CA LEU A 78 -10.90 -4.14 -0.32
C LEU A 78 -11.29 -4.38 -1.78
N ASN A 79 -12.58 -4.40 -2.10
CA ASN A 79 -13.06 -4.54 -3.47
C ASN A 79 -12.54 -3.41 -4.36
N ARG A 80 -12.50 -2.19 -3.84
CA ARG A 80 -11.93 -1.03 -4.55
C ARG A 80 -10.48 -1.28 -4.95
N VAL A 81 -9.64 -1.71 -4.02
CA VAL A 81 -8.21 -1.95 -4.26
C VAL A 81 -7.99 -3.16 -5.18
N LEU A 82 -8.87 -4.15 -5.13
CA LEU A 82 -8.86 -5.30 -6.04
C LEU A 82 -9.37 -4.96 -7.44
N GLY A 83 -10.01 -3.80 -7.63
CA GLY A 83 -10.60 -3.40 -8.91
C GLY A 83 -12.00 -4.00 -9.14
N GLY A 84 -12.75 -4.22 -8.07
CA GLY A 84 -14.15 -4.71 -8.08
C GLY A 84 -14.34 -6.13 -7.53
N GLY A 85 -13.33 -6.72 -6.87
CA GLY A 85 -13.43 -8.03 -6.24
C GLY A 85 -12.35 -9.02 -6.66
N ILE A 86 -12.43 -10.24 -6.15
CA ILE A 86 -11.43 -11.31 -6.37
C ILE A 86 -11.70 -11.98 -7.70
N VAL A 87 -10.70 -12.00 -8.58
CA VAL A 87 -10.76 -12.65 -9.91
C VAL A 87 -10.40 -14.14 -9.77
N LYS A 88 -11.17 -15.02 -10.42
CA LYS A 88 -10.89 -16.47 -10.45
C LYS A 88 -9.49 -16.74 -11.00
N GLY A 89 -8.83 -17.77 -10.46
CA GLY A 89 -7.49 -18.17 -10.86
C GLY A 89 -6.40 -17.14 -10.60
N SER A 90 -6.69 -16.04 -9.87
CA SER A 90 -5.69 -15.02 -9.51
C SER A 90 -4.86 -15.42 -8.30
N LEU A 91 -3.59 -15.02 -8.28
CA LEU A 91 -2.73 -15.09 -7.11
C LEU A 91 -2.49 -13.68 -6.57
N ILE A 92 -2.93 -13.42 -5.33
CA ILE A 92 -2.91 -12.11 -4.68
C ILE A 92 -1.93 -12.18 -3.52
N LEU A 93 -0.87 -11.36 -3.58
CA LEU A 93 0.07 -11.20 -2.47
C LEU A 93 -0.39 -10.07 -1.56
N LEU A 94 -0.54 -10.37 -0.28
CA LEU A 94 -0.85 -9.40 0.77
C LEU A 94 0.41 -9.16 1.62
N GLY A 95 1.08 -8.03 1.39
CA GLY A 95 2.29 -7.60 2.08
C GLY A 95 2.01 -6.62 3.22
N GLY A 96 3.01 -6.36 4.04
CA GLY A 96 2.97 -5.35 5.12
C GLY A 96 3.67 -5.82 6.38
N ASP A 97 3.89 -4.91 7.32
CA ASP A 97 4.58 -5.16 8.58
C ASP A 97 3.91 -6.25 9.44
N PRO A 98 4.68 -6.98 10.27
CA PRO A 98 4.11 -7.88 11.26
C PRO A 98 3.16 -7.14 12.21
N GLY A 99 1.94 -7.71 12.40
CA GLY A 99 0.92 -7.12 13.27
C GLY A 99 0.09 -5.99 12.64
N ILE A 100 0.26 -5.66 11.36
CA ILE A 100 -0.49 -4.60 10.68
C ILE A 100 -1.98 -4.95 10.43
N GLY A 101 -2.34 -6.25 10.41
CA GLY A 101 -3.72 -6.69 10.20
C GLY A 101 -3.94 -7.68 9.04
N LYS A 102 -2.88 -8.16 8.37
CA LYS A 102 -2.97 -9.07 7.22
C LYS A 102 -3.86 -10.30 7.48
N SER A 103 -3.49 -11.10 8.48
CA SER A 103 -4.26 -12.31 8.83
C SER A 103 -5.65 -11.98 9.38
N THR A 104 -5.85 -10.77 9.93
CA THR A 104 -7.14 -10.30 10.41
C THR A 104 -8.10 -10.07 9.25
N VAL A 105 -7.69 -9.31 8.23
CA VAL A 105 -8.55 -9.06 7.06
C VAL A 105 -8.87 -10.36 6.32
N LEU A 106 -7.90 -11.28 6.17
CA LEU A 106 -8.17 -12.56 5.53
C LEU A 106 -9.21 -13.39 6.28
N MET A 107 -9.13 -13.41 7.62
CA MET A 107 -10.12 -14.11 8.43
C MET A 107 -11.52 -13.47 8.33
N GLN A 108 -11.60 -12.13 8.25
CA GLN A 108 -12.88 -11.42 8.07
C GLN A 108 -13.48 -11.67 6.68
N ILE A 109 -12.68 -11.73 5.63
CA ILE A 109 -13.12 -12.17 4.29
C ILE A 109 -13.69 -13.58 4.34
N CYS A 110 -13.06 -14.49 5.10
CA CYS A 110 -13.56 -15.86 5.25
C CYS A 110 -14.96 -15.90 5.91
N GLN A 111 -15.27 -14.99 6.83
CA GLN A 111 -16.63 -14.90 7.41
C GLN A 111 -17.66 -14.54 6.34
N PHE A 112 -17.37 -13.50 5.56
CA PHE A 112 -18.34 -13.01 4.58
C PHE A 112 -18.54 -14.01 3.43
N LEU A 113 -17.46 -14.52 2.86
CA LEU A 113 -17.52 -15.43 1.71
C LEU A 113 -17.88 -16.86 2.10
N GLY A 114 -17.57 -17.29 3.31
CA GLY A 114 -17.74 -18.67 3.72
C GLY A 114 -19.18 -19.12 3.94
N ASP A 115 -20.17 -18.24 3.84
CA ASP A 115 -21.57 -18.61 3.76
C ASP A 115 -21.94 -19.24 2.41
N THR A 116 -21.22 -18.82 1.35
CA THR A 116 -21.49 -19.22 -0.04
C THR A 116 -20.37 -20.01 -0.69
N LEU A 117 -19.11 -19.74 -0.30
CA LEU A 117 -17.92 -20.31 -0.90
C LEU A 117 -17.21 -21.26 0.07
N LYS A 118 -16.64 -22.32 -0.50
CA LYS A 118 -15.77 -23.24 0.23
C LYS A 118 -14.36 -22.68 0.29
N ILE A 119 -13.90 -22.35 1.50
CA ILE A 119 -12.62 -21.69 1.73
C ILE A 119 -11.65 -22.62 2.43
N LEU A 120 -10.43 -22.72 1.92
CA LEU A 120 -9.32 -23.42 2.58
C LEU A 120 -8.32 -22.40 3.12
N TYR A 121 -8.20 -22.32 4.44
CA TYR A 121 -7.21 -21.49 5.14
C TYR A 121 -6.04 -22.37 5.57
N VAL A 122 -4.88 -22.18 4.97
CA VAL A 122 -3.63 -22.88 5.28
C VAL A 122 -2.74 -21.97 6.12
N SER A 123 -2.33 -22.42 7.29
CA SER A 123 -1.38 -21.71 8.14
C SER A 123 -0.14 -22.54 8.39
N GLY A 124 1.02 -21.94 8.14
CA GLY A 124 2.32 -22.49 8.54
C GLY A 124 2.86 -21.91 9.85
N GLU A 125 2.19 -20.89 10.42
CA GLU A 125 2.66 -20.19 11.62
C GLU A 125 1.83 -20.53 12.86
N GLU A 126 0.52 -20.67 12.72
CA GLU A 126 -0.40 -20.84 13.83
C GLU A 126 -1.00 -22.25 13.89
N SER A 127 -1.14 -22.76 15.09
CA SER A 127 -1.85 -24.01 15.34
C SER A 127 -3.35 -23.86 15.12
N LYS A 128 -4.06 -24.97 14.87
CA LYS A 128 -5.53 -25.01 14.74
C LYS A 128 -6.24 -24.35 15.92
N ARG A 129 -5.72 -24.51 17.14
CA ARG A 129 -6.28 -23.90 18.35
C ARG A 129 -6.15 -22.38 18.35
N GLN A 130 -5.00 -21.84 17.93
CA GLN A 130 -4.77 -20.40 17.84
C GLN A 130 -5.66 -19.77 16.79
N LEU A 131 -5.79 -20.42 15.61
CA LEU A 131 -6.70 -19.98 14.56
C LEU A 131 -8.16 -19.97 15.02
N LYS A 132 -8.60 -20.99 15.79
CA LYS A 132 -9.98 -21.02 16.35
C LYS A 132 -10.18 -19.89 17.36
N LEU A 133 -9.21 -19.59 18.21
CA LEU A 133 -9.29 -18.46 19.16
C LEU A 133 -9.37 -17.12 18.43
N ARG A 134 -8.59 -16.95 17.33
CA ARG A 134 -8.66 -15.78 16.47
C ARG A 134 -10.03 -15.66 15.79
N ALA A 135 -10.56 -16.74 15.24
CA ALA A 135 -11.88 -16.79 14.63
C ALA A 135 -12.97 -16.36 15.62
N ILE A 136 -12.95 -16.89 16.86
CA ILE A 136 -13.89 -16.49 17.91
C ILE A 136 -13.80 -14.98 18.21
N ARG A 137 -12.57 -14.43 18.37
CA ARG A 137 -12.36 -12.99 18.63
C ARG A 137 -12.93 -12.12 17.51
N LEU A 138 -12.80 -12.56 16.26
CA LEU A 138 -13.27 -11.84 15.06
C LEU A 138 -14.71 -12.17 14.70
N ASN A 139 -15.39 -12.97 15.54
CA ASN A 139 -16.77 -13.46 15.29
C ASN A 139 -16.90 -14.20 13.96
N VAL A 140 -15.89 -15.01 13.61
CA VAL A 140 -15.90 -15.86 12.40
C VAL A 140 -16.40 -17.23 12.76
N ASP A 141 -17.57 -17.60 12.22
CA ASP A 141 -18.21 -18.91 12.41
C ASP A 141 -18.86 -19.40 11.10
N SER A 142 -18.03 -19.53 10.08
CA SER A 142 -18.45 -19.96 8.75
C SER A 142 -18.43 -21.49 8.62
N PRO A 143 -19.51 -22.13 8.13
CA PRO A 143 -19.58 -23.58 7.97
C PRO A 143 -18.68 -24.13 6.86
N ASN A 144 -18.31 -23.29 5.89
CA ASN A 144 -17.51 -23.68 4.73
C ASN A 144 -16.03 -23.28 4.84
N LEU A 145 -15.60 -22.84 6.03
CA LEU A 145 -14.21 -22.50 6.31
C LEU A 145 -13.45 -23.74 6.83
N TYR A 146 -12.54 -24.26 6.02
CA TYR A 146 -11.67 -25.38 6.36
C TYR A 146 -10.27 -24.87 6.73
N ILE A 147 -9.73 -25.36 7.86
CA ILE A 147 -8.41 -24.98 8.37
C ILE A 147 -7.44 -26.13 8.21
N MET A 148 -6.28 -25.87 7.61
CA MET A 148 -5.16 -26.77 7.47
C MET A 148 -3.89 -26.16 8.09
N THR A 149 -3.14 -26.93 8.87
CA THR A 149 -1.83 -26.53 9.37
C THR A 149 -0.78 -27.39 8.69
N GLU A 150 -0.12 -26.84 7.68
CA GLU A 150 0.85 -27.52 6.84
C GLU A 150 1.84 -26.50 6.25
N THR A 151 3.08 -26.93 6.03
CA THR A 151 4.13 -26.12 5.44
C THR A 151 4.65 -26.68 4.11
N ASP A 152 4.42 -27.96 3.81
CA ASP A 152 4.78 -28.54 2.53
C ASP A 152 3.77 -28.12 1.44
N VAL A 153 4.25 -27.34 0.48
CA VAL A 153 3.42 -26.79 -0.60
C VAL A 153 2.84 -27.87 -1.53
N GLU A 154 3.54 -28.98 -1.69
CA GLU A 154 3.05 -30.09 -2.54
C GLU A 154 1.83 -30.75 -1.89
N VAL A 155 1.92 -31.03 -0.57
CA VAL A 155 0.81 -31.55 0.23
C VAL A 155 -0.38 -30.60 0.22
N VAL A 156 -0.13 -29.28 0.38
CA VAL A 156 -1.17 -28.25 0.29
C VAL A 156 -1.88 -28.32 -1.08
N CYS A 157 -1.12 -28.35 -2.17
CA CYS A 157 -1.69 -28.38 -3.52
C CYS A 157 -2.44 -29.69 -3.84
N GLU A 158 -2.01 -30.81 -3.28
CA GLU A 158 -2.78 -32.07 -3.38
C GLU A 158 -4.12 -31.97 -2.65
N GLN A 159 -4.15 -31.37 -1.47
CA GLN A 159 -5.39 -31.13 -0.75
C GLN A 159 -6.31 -30.13 -1.48
N ILE A 160 -5.76 -29.08 -2.10
CA ILE A 160 -6.54 -28.16 -2.96
C ILE A 160 -7.21 -28.93 -4.11
N LYS A 161 -6.50 -29.82 -4.79
CA LYS A 161 -7.07 -30.67 -5.85
C LYS A 161 -8.16 -31.61 -5.37
N SER A 162 -7.98 -32.16 -4.15
CA SER A 162 -8.94 -33.09 -3.53
C SER A 162 -10.20 -32.38 -3.04
N ILE A 163 -10.02 -31.30 -2.29
CA ILE A 163 -11.11 -30.54 -1.64
C ILE A 163 -11.87 -29.68 -2.63
N LYS A 164 -11.16 -29.17 -3.67
CA LYS A 164 -11.67 -28.21 -4.68
C LYS A 164 -12.34 -27.01 -4.00
N PRO A 165 -11.59 -26.21 -3.22
CA PRO A 165 -12.14 -25.01 -2.62
C PRO A 165 -12.37 -23.93 -3.68
N ASP A 166 -13.28 -23.00 -3.42
CA ASP A 166 -13.52 -21.82 -4.27
C ASP A 166 -12.49 -20.71 -4.02
N LEU A 167 -11.85 -20.71 -2.84
CA LEU A 167 -10.84 -19.72 -2.43
C LEU A 167 -9.83 -20.37 -1.49
N VAL A 168 -8.56 -19.99 -1.64
CA VAL A 168 -7.46 -20.44 -0.76
C VAL A 168 -6.76 -19.27 -0.11
N MET A 169 -6.45 -19.39 1.19
CA MET A 169 -5.65 -18.44 1.95
C MET A 169 -4.37 -19.13 2.44
N ILE A 170 -3.20 -18.57 2.17
CA ILE A 170 -1.88 -19.08 2.62
C ILE A 170 -1.27 -18.07 3.59
N ASP A 171 -1.11 -18.44 4.86
CA ASP A 171 -0.59 -17.57 5.93
C ASP A 171 0.55 -18.27 6.70
N SER A 172 1.83 -18.04 6.36
CA SER A 172 2.41 -17.16 5.33
C SER A 172 3.28 -17.92 4.34
N ILE A 173 3.67 -17.28 3.23
CA ILE A 173 4.56 -17.88 2.23
C ILE A 173 5.95 -18.17 2.77
N GLN A 174 6.42 -17.42 3.77
CA GLN A 174 7.73 -17.61 4.38
C GLN A 174 7.88 -18.94 5.12
N THR A 175 6.78 -19.51 5.58
CA THR A 175 6.77 -20.81 6.26
C THR A 175 6.61 -21.99 5.30
N MET A 176 6.19 -21.71 4.06
CA MET A 176 6.03 -22.75 3.05
C MET A 176 7.39 -23.24 2.53
N ASN A 177 7.45 -24.53 2.25
CA ASN A 177 8.64 -25.19 1.70
C ASN A 177 8.29 -26.23 0.63
N LEU A 178 9.24 -26.45 -0.25
CA LEU A 178 9.30 -27.57 -1.17
C LEU A 178 10.40 -28.53 -0.69
N SER A 179 10.03 -29.77 -0.35
CA SER A 179 10.97 -30.74 0.23
C SER A 179 12.10 -31.15 -0.72
N GLU A 180 11.92 -30.98 -2.04
CA GLU A 180 12.94 -31.24 -3.06
C GLU A 180 14.06 -30.19 -3.09
N LEU A 181 13.86 -29.01 -2.49
CA LEU A 181 14.84 -27.93 -2.46
C LEU A 181 15.69 -28.00 -1.19
N SER A 182 16.99 -27.95 -1.35
CA SER A 182 17.95 -27.99 -0.23
C SER A 182 18.09 -26.67 0.54
N SER A 183 17.47 -25.59 0.06
CA SER A 183 17.49 -24.28 0.71
C SER A 183 16.54 -24.24 1.91
N SER A 184 16.89 -23.46 2.95
CA SER A 184 16.08 -23.36 4.18
C SER A 184 14.71 -22.73 3.93
N PRO A 185 13.66 -23.13 4.67
CA PRO A 185 12.37 -22.44 4.66
C PRO A 185 12.55 -20.94 4.91
N GLY A 186 11.77 -20.09 4.20
CA GLY A 186 11.88 -18.63 4.28
C GLY A 186 13.01 -18.02 3.45
N SER A 187 13.91 -18.81 2.84
CA SER A 187 14.88 -18.30 1.88
C SER A 187 14.19 -17.79 0.61
N VAL A 188 14.85 -16.84 -0.09
CA VAL A 188 14.31 -16.26 -1.34
C VAL A 188 13.99 -17.33 -2.37
N THR A 189 14.84 -18.36 -2.47
CA THR A 189 14.64 -19.50 -3.38
C THR A 189 13.40 -20.30 -3.04
N GLN A 190 13.20 -20.68 -1.76
CA GLN A 190 12.01 -21.39 -1.30
C GLN A 190 10.74 -20.56 -1.55
N VAL A 191 10.74 -19.32 -1.12
CA VAL A 191 9.60 -18.40 -1.25
C VAL A 191 9.22 -18.24 -2.73
N ARG A 192 10.20 -18.07 -3.62
CA ARG A 192 9.99 -17.96 -5.07
C ARG A 192 9.38 -19.23 -5.65
N GLU A 193 9.98 -20.39 -5.38
CA GLU A 193 9.53 -21.65 -5.99
C GLU A 193 8.18 -22.11 -5.41
N CYS A 194 7.93 -21.94 -4.12
CA CYS A 194 6.61 -22.17 -3.52
C CYS A 194 5.54 -21.29 -4.16
N THR A 195 5.84 -20.00 -4.37
CA THR A 195 4.91 -19.07 -5.03
C THR A 195 4.66 -19.46 -6.49
N ASN A 196 5.68 -19.88 -7.24
CA ASN A 196 5.51 -20.40 -8.60
C ASN A 196 4.63 -21.67 -8.63
N PHE A 197 4.77 -22.54 -7.64
CA PHE A 197 3.96 -23.77 -7.54
C PHE A 197 2.49 -23.44 -7.26
N LEU A 198 2.23 -22.53 -6.31
CA LEU A 198 0.89 -22.02 -6.01
C LEU A 198 0.27 -21.30 -7.22
N MET A 199 1.03 -20.46 -7.93
CA MET A 199 0.56 -19.76 -9.13
C MET A 199 0.10 -20.76 -10.22
N ARG A 200 0.90 -21.79 -10.50
CA ARG A 200 0.52 -22.81 -11.48
C ARG A 200 -0.75 -23.55 -11.05
N THR A 201 -0.89 -23.87 -9.77
CA THR A 201 -2.07 -24.51 -9.21
C THR A 201 -3.29 -23.60 -9.31
N ALA A 202 -3.18 -22.33 -8.94
CA ALA A 202 -4.25 -21.32 -9.06
C ALA A 202 -4.77 -21.23 -10.50
N LYS A 203 -3.86 -21.06 -11.48
CA LYS A 203 -4.20 -20.96 -12.91
C LYS A 203 -4.78 -22.24 -13.49
N SER A 204 -4.24 -23.41 -13.10
CA SER A 204 -4.70 -24.69 -13.66
C SER A 204 -6.07 -25.13 -13.15
N LEU A 205 -6.44 -24.72 -11.93
CA LEU A 205 -7.71 -25.07 -11.29
C LEU A 205 -8.74 -23.95 -11.31
N ASP A 206 -8.35 -22.77 -11.81
CA ASP A 206 -9.15 -21.53 -11.80
C ASP A 206 -9.60 -21.12 -10.39
N ILE A 207 -8.75 -21.38 -9.37
CA ILE A 207 -9.02 -21.08 -7.96
C ILE A 207 -8.19 -19.86 -7.55
N PRO A 208 -8.81 -18.75 -7.08
CA PRO A 208 -8.08 -17.62 -6.55
C PRO A 208 -7.39 -17.95 -5.22
N MET A 209 -6.22 -17.35 -5.00
CA MET A 209 -5.43 -17.59 -3.80
C MET A 209 -4.91 -16.26 -3.24
N PHE A 210 -5.10 -16.04 -1.93
CA PHE A 210 -4.35 -15.04 -1.18
C PHE A 210 -3.12 -15.66 -0.55
N VAL A 211 -2.01 -14.95 -0.65
CA VAL A 211 -0.74 -15.33 -0.05
C VAL A 211 -0.25 -14.19 0.82
N VAL A 212 -0.07 -14.45 2.11
CA VAL A 212 0.49 -13.47 3.04
C VAL A 212 2.01 -13.46 2.94
N GLY A 213 2.58 -12.25 2.84
CA GLY A 213 4.02 -12.02 2.89
C GLY A 213 4.40 -11.00 3.97
N HIS A 214 5.54 -11.22 4.65
CA HIS A 214 6.08 -10.26 5.60
C HIS A 214 7.12 -9.37 4.93
N VAL A 215 7.14 -8.08 5.27
CA VAL A 215 8.14 -7.08 4.84
C VAL A 215 9.21 -6.94 5.90
N ASN A 216 10.46 -6.74 5.52
CA ASN A 216 11.52 -6.36 6.46
C ASN A 216 11.39 -4.88 6.82
N LYS A 217 11.99 -4.45 7.97
CA LYS A 217 11.95 -3.08 8.50
C LYS A 217 12.46 -1.99 7.52
N GLU A 218 13.13 -2.37 6.45
CA GLU A 218 13.61 -1.47 5.39
C GLU A 218 12.61 -1.29 4.24
N GLY A 219 11.36 -1.76 4.40
CA GLY A 219 10.33 -1.67 3.36
C GLY A 219 10.55 -2.64 2.18
N SER A 220 11.65 -3.38 2.18
CA SER A 220 11.89 -4.48 1.25
C SER A 220 11.38 -5.77 1.90
N ILE A 221 10.42 -6.43 1.30
CA ILE A 221 10.03 -7.81 1.65
C ILE A 221 11.30 -8.65 1.45
N ALA A 222 11.67 -9.55 2.34
CA ALA A 222 12.60 -10.62 1.98
C ALA A 222 11.95 -11.41 0.84
N GLY A 223 12.29 -11.06 -0.41
CA GLY A 223 11.75 -11.64 -1.61
C GLY A 223 10.56 -10.98 -2.34
N PRO A 224 10.11 -9.71 -2.08
CA PRO A 224 8.89 -9.19 -2.73
C PRO A 224 9.08 -8.75 -4.16
N LYS A 225 10.17 -8.09 -4.49
CA LYS A 225 10.46 -7.76 -5.89
C LYS A 225 10.47 -9.02 -6.77
N VAL A 226 10.91 -10.17 -6.22
CA VAL A 226 10.86 -11.47 -6.89
C VAL A 226 9.43 -11.98 -7.02
N LEU A 227 8.59 -11.83 -5.96
CA LEU A 227 7.20 -12.26 -5.96
C LEU A 227 6.30 -11.35 -6.79
N GLU A 228 6.56 -10.06 -6.83
CA GLU A 228 5.80 -9.09 -7.64
C GLU A 228 5.73 -9.49 -9.13
N HIS A 229 6.77 -10.10 -9.66
CA HIS A 229 6.76 -10.57 -11.05
C HIS A 229 5.91 -11.83 -11.24
N ILE A 230 5.78 -12.66 -10.22
CA ILE A 230 5.08 -13.95 -10.27
C ILE A 230 3.58 -13.77 -10.07
N VAL A 231 3.17 -13.00 -9.07
CA VAL A 231 1.77 -12.83 -8.69
C VAL A 231 1.02 -11.87 -9.62
N ASP A 232 -0.31 -11.98 -9.65
CA ASP A 232 -1.17 -11.10 -10.47
C ASP A 232 -1.44 -9.77 -9.79
N THR A 233 -1.62 -9.78 -8.46
CA THR A 233 -1.93 -8.59 -7.67
C THR A 233 -1.03 -8.55 -6.44
N VAL A 234 -0.50 -7.38 -6.11
CA VAL A 234 0.25 -7.10 -4.88
C VAL A 234 -0.47 -6.01 -4.12
N LEU A 235 -0.96 -6.35 -2.95
CA LEU A 235 -1.55 -5.44 -1.98
C LEU A 235 -0.58 -5.22 -0.83
N HIS A 236 -0.40 -3.98 -0.43
CA HIS A 236 0.49 -3.62 0.67
C HIS A 236 -0.26 -2.87 1.76
N PHE A 237 -0.20 -3.36 3.00
CA PHE A 237 -0.68 -2.65 4.16
C PHE A 237 0.39 -1.67 4.67
N GLU A 238 0.00 -0.41 4.77
CA GLU A 238 0.77 0.70 5.31
C GLU A 238 0.09 1.23 6.59
N GLY A 239 0.86 1.79 7.50
CA GLY A 239 0.36 2.48 8.68
C GLY A 239 1.26 2.32 9.90
N ASP A 240 1.23 3.31 10.79
CA ASP A 240 1.94 3.24 12.05
C ASP A 240 1.15 2.39 13.06
N LYS A 241 1.88 1.56 13.85
CA LYS A 241 1.27 0.72 14.90
C LYS A 241 0.60 1.54 16.00
N GLN A 242 1.01 2.79 16.17
CA GLN A 242 0.45 3.71 17.17
C GLN A 242 -0.84 4.39 16.71
N MET A 243 -1.13 4.34 15.41
CA MET A 243 -2.33 4.93 14.83
C MET A 243 -3.40 3.86 14.58
N SER A 244 -4.68 4.22 14.71
CA SER A 244 -5.78 3.32 14.41
C SER A 244 -5.96 3.08 12.91
N CYS A 245 -5.54 4.04 12.08
CA CYS A 245 -5.70 3.99 10.63
C CYS A 245 -4.70 3.04 9.96
N ARG A 246 -5.19 2.26 9.00
CA ARG A 246 -4.41 1.38 8.13
C ARG A 246 -4.80 1.64 6.69
N ILE A 247 -3.81 1.78 5.82
CA ILE A 247 -4.03 1.99 4.38
C ILE A 247 -3.62 0.72 3.67
N LEU A 248 -4.49 0.21 2.81
CA LEU A 248 -4.21 -0.89 1.90
C LEU A 248 -4.03 -0.32 0.50
N ARG A 249 -2.85 -0.50 -0.08
CA ARG A 249 -2.49 0.03 -1.40
C ARG A 249 -2.27 -1.10 -2.39
N ALA A 250 -2.76 -0.94 -3.63
CA ALA A 250 -2.38 -1.81 -4.74
C ALA A 250 -1.04 -1.35 -5.31
N VAL A 251 0.02 -2.14 -5.11
CA VAL A 251 1.34 -1.90 -5.71
C VAL A 251 1.40 -2.45 -7.14
N LYS A 252 0.69 -3.55 -7.37
CA LYS A 252 0.50 -4.18 -8.69
C LYS A 252 -0.91 -4.74 -8.77
N ASN A 253 -1.60 -4.53 -9.89
CA ASN A 253 -2.89 -5.14 -10.14
C ASN A 253 -3.08 -5.36 -11.65
N ARG A 254 -3.17 -6.62 -12.09
CA ARG A 254 -3.44 -6.96 -13.50
C ARG A 254 -4.91 -6.82 -13.89
N TYR A 255 -5.78 -6.72 -12.88
CA TYR A 255 -7.24 -6.73 -13.06
C TYR A 255 -7.90 -5.40 -12.71
N GLY A 256 -7.11 -4.38 -12.34
CA GLY A 256 -7.59 -3.07 -11.96
C GLY A 256 -6.49 -2.02 -11.88
N SER A 257 -6.86 -0.84 -11.39
CA SER A 257 -5.93 0.27 -11.17
C SER A 257 -4.97 -0.04 -10.01
N THR A 258 -3.73 0.39 -10.14
CA THR A 258 -2.74 0.39 -9.04
C THR A 258 -2.78 1.66 -8.20
N ASN A 259 -3.63 2.61 -8.57
CA ASN A 259 -3.71 3.89 -7.87
C ASN A 259 -4.78 3.91 -6.77
N GLU A 260 -5.52 2.82 -6.57
CA GLU A 260 -6.59 2.77 -5.57
C GLU A 260 -6.04 2.40 -4.19
N ILE A 261 -6.63 3.03 -3.17
CA ILE A 261 -6.38 2.69 -1.77
C ILE A 261 -7.66 2.28 -1.05
N GLY A 262 -7.50 1.39 -0.08
CA GLY A 262 -8.52 1.06 0.92
C GLY A 262 -8.10 1.59 2.29
N VAL A 263 -9.02 2.19 3.02
CA VAL A 263 -8.75 2.77 4.34
C VAL A 263 -9.51 2.00 5.41
N PHE A 264 -8.79 1.57 6.43
CA PHE A 264 -9.31 0.76 7.53
C PHE A 264 -8.94 1.35 8.87
N GLU A 265 -9.79 1.13 9.85
CA GLU A 265 -9.52 1.39 11.25
C GLU A 265 -9.29 0.05 11.99
N MET A 266 -8.21 -0.04 12.77
CA MET A 266 -7.98 -1.21 13.62
C MET A 266 -8.76 -1.07 14.93
N THR A 267 -9.64 -2.02 15.19
CA THR A 267 -10.44 -2.09 16.40
C THR A 267 -10.15 -3.38 17.18
N ASP A 268 -10.71 -3.51 18.37
CA ASP A 268 -10.68 -4.75 19.17
C ASP A 268 -11.38 -5.93 18.47
N LYS A 269 -12.36 -5.62 17.59
CA LYS A 269 -13.13 -6.60 16.79
C LYS A 269 -12.53 -6.85 15.39
N GLY A 270 -11.37 -6.30 15.09
CA GLY A 270 -10.69 -6.45 13.80
C GLY A 270 -10.60 -5.15 13.01
N LEU A 271 -10.45 -5.27 11.69
CA LEU A 271 -10.40 -4.14 10.77
C LEU A 271 -11.82 -3.71 10.39
N LYS A 272 -12.08 -2.42 10.54
CA LYS A 272 -13.32 -1.78 10.11
C LYS A 272 -13.04 -0.87 8.92
N GLU A 273 -13.88 -0.89 7.92
CA GLU A 273 -13.80 0.03 6.77
C GLU A 273 -14.04 1.46 7.21
N VAL A 274 -13.26 2.37 6.67
CA VAL A 274 -13.47 3.82 6.83
C VAL A 274 -14.16 4.35 5.59
N GLU A 275 -15.47 4.52 5.67
CA GLU A 275 -16.29 5.02 4.54
C GLU A 275 -15.80 6.39 4.06
N ASN A 276 -15.44 7.25 5.00
CA ASN A 276 -14.95 8.60 4.72
C ASN A 276 -13.66 8.92 5.49
N PRO A 277 -12.49 8.66 4.86
CA PRO A 277 -11.20 8.98 5.46
C PRO A 277 -11.03 10.46 5.80
N SER A 278 -11.59 11.36 4.99
CA SER A 278 -11.48 12.81 5.20
C SER A 278 -12.11 13.24 6.53
N VAL A 279 -13.28 12.68 6.88
CA VAL A 279 -13.95 12.96 8.17
C VAL A 279 -13.08 12.51 9.34
N MET A 280 -12.49 11.31 9.23
CA MET A 280 -11.62 10.77 10.27
C MET A 280 -10.34 11.62 10.43
N LEU A 281 -9.70 12.01 9.31
CA LEU A 281 -8.45 12.78 9.31
C LEU A 281 -8.63 14.23 9.77
N LEU A 282 -9.84 14.78 9.66
CA LEU A 282 -10.18 16.13 10.11
C LEU A 282 -10.80 16.15 11.52
N SER A 283 -11.03 14.99 12.13
CA SER A 283 -11.60 14.90 13.48
C SER A 283 -10.62 15.45 14.53
N GLY A 284 -11.14 16.27 15.45
CA GLY A 284 -10.32 16.89 16.52
C GLY A 284 -9.45 18.07 16.07
N ARG A 285 -9.68 18.60 14.88
CA ARG A 285 -9.03 19.83 14.41
C ARG A 285 -9.35 20.99 15.37
N PRO A 286 -8.32 21.74 15.83
CA PRO A 286 -8.55 22.91 16.69
C PRO A 286 -9.09 24.09 15.88
N ASP A 287 -9.99 24.86 16.50
CA ASP A 287 -10.55 26.08 15.92
C ASP A 287 -9.68 27.30 16.26
N HIS A 288 -9.60 28.29 15.36
CA HIS A 288 -8.90 29.55 15.54
C HIS A 288 -7.42 29.47 15.96
N VAL A 289 -6.71 28.42 15.51
CA VAL A 289 -5.28 28.22 15.81
C VAL A 289 -4.45 28.48 14.55
N SER A 290 -3.36 29.26 14.73
CA SER A 290 -2.37 29.44 13.67
C SER A 290 -1.58 28.17 13.40
N GLY A 291 -1.03 28.05 12.19
CA GLY A 291 -0.20 26.91 11.81
C GLY A 291 -0.97 25.70 11.29
N THR A 292 -2.28 25.79 11.07
CA THR A 292 -3.06 24.70 10.49
C THR A 292 -3.71 25.10 9.17
N CYS A 293 -3.76 24.16 8.20
CA CYS A 293 -4.42 24.38 6.94
C CYS A 293 -4.98 23.04 6.41
N VAL A 294 -6.17 23.06 5.80
CA VAL A 294 -6.73 21.86 5.18
C VAL A 294 -6.36 21.82 3.70
N THR A 295 -5.91 20.68 3.26
CA THR A 295 -5.64 20.37 1.86
C THR A 295 -6.55 19.28 1.32
N CYS A 296 -6.58 19.13 0.00
CA CYS A 296 -7.14 17.97 -0.65
C CYS A 296 -6.08 17.30 -1.51
N THR A 297 -5.68 16.10 -1.12
CA THR A 297 -4.77 15.23 -1.89
C THR A 297 -5.55 14.19 -2.67
N MET A 298 -4.94 13.68 -3.77
CA MET A 298 -5.50 12.57 -4.53
C MET A 298 -4.74 11.29 -4.21
N GLU A 299 -5.45 10.32 -3.69
CA GLU A 299 -4.95 8.96 -3.55
C GLU A 299 -5.64 8.08 -4.60
N GLY A 300 -4.96 7.92 -5.72
CA GLY A 300 -5.53 7.31 -6.90
C GLY A 300 -6.65 8.15 -7.53
N SER A 301 -7.84 7.60 -7.57
CA SER A 301 -9.04 8.30 -8.01
C SER A 301 -9.79 9.01 -6.87
N ARG A 302 -9.36 8.81 -5.61
CA ARG A 302 -10.07 9.27 -4.42
C ARG A 302 -9.51 10.59 -3.90
N PRO A 303 -10.30 11.68 -3.86
CA PRO A 303 -9.92 12.89 -3.14
C PRO A 303 -10.02 12.64 -1.63
N ILE A 304 -8.99 13.04 -0.89
CA ILE A 304 -8.93 12.94 0.57
C ILE A 304 -8.54 14.29 1.13
N LEU A 305 -9.37 14.82 2.04
CA LEU A 305 -9.01 15.99 2.81
C LEU A 305 -8.15 15.59 4.01
N ALA A 306 -7.05 16.33 4.20
CA ALA A 306 -6.14 16.15 5.30
C ALA A 306 -5.74 17.49 5.91
N GLU A 307 -5.48 17.52 7.20
CA GLU A 307 -4.94 18.67 7.88
C GLU A 307 -3.41 18.67 7.77
N THR A 308 -2.86 19.78 7.29
CA THR A 308 -1.43 20.08 7.30
C THR A 308 -1.13 21.01 8.47
N GLN A 309 -0.23 20.63 9.36
CA GLN A 309 0.21 21.41 10.50
C GLN A 309 1.63 21.88 10.26
N GLY A 310 1.88 23.17 10.42
CA GLY A 310 3.18 23.82 10.33
C GLY A 310 3.48 24.60 11.60
N LEU A 311 4.63 24.38 12.19
CA LEU A 311 5.11 25.14 13.33
C LEU A 311 6.44 25.79 12.96
N ALA A 312 6.50 27.12 13.11
CA ALA A 312 7.72 27.92 13.00
C ALA A 312 8.01 28.58 14.35
N THR A 313 9.14 28.28 14.93
CA THR A 313 9.55 28.89 16.22
C THR A 313 10.98 29.39 16.14
N GLN A 314 11.32 30.42 16.91
CA GLN A 314 12.67 30.96 16.88
C GLN A 314 13.72 29.93 17.29
N SER A 315 14.75 29.75 16.47
CA SER A 315 15.84 28.82 16.77
C SER A 315 16.72 29.36 17.91
N GLY A 316 16.93 28.51 18.92
CA GLY A 316 17.77 28.89 20.08
C GLY A 316 19.28 28.70 19.85
N TYR A 317 19.73 28.00 18.81
CA TYR A 317 21.13 27.55 18.67
C TYR A 317 21.63 27.56 17.21
N GLY A 318 21.66 28.70 16.57
CA GLY A 318 22.45 28.94 15.35
C GLY A 318 22.11 28.13 14.07
N ASN A 319 21.69 26.89 14.17
CA ASN A 319 21.29 26.06 13.04
C ASN A 319 19.79 25.70 13.17
N ALA A 320 18.99 26.28 12.29
CA ALA A 320 17.56 26.02 12.22
C ALA A 320 17.26 24.52 11.93
N ARG A 321 16.45 23.90 12.79
CA ARG A 321 16.00 22.51 12.62
C ARG A 321 14.83 22.46 11.64
N ARG A 322 14.82 21.43 10.82
CA ARG A 322 13.72 21.17 9.87
C ARG A 322 13.29 19.73 10.03
N MET A 323 12.01 19.51 10.27
CA MET A 323 11.42 18.17 10.41
C MET A 323 10.12 18.11 9.61
N ALA A 324 9.92 16.98 8.94
CA ALA A 324 8.69 16.71 8.21
C ALA A 324 8.21 15.30 8.53
N THR A 325 6.94 15.18 8.92
CA THR A 325 6.23 13.92 9.12
C THR A 325 5.09 13.84 8.11
N GLY A 326 5.06 12.76 7.33
CA GLY A 326 4.06 12.59 6.28
C GLY A 326 4.33 13.37 4.98
N TYR A 327 5.46 14.08 4.89
CA TYR A 327 5.86 14.88 3.72
C TYR A 327 7.36 14.77 3.45
N ASP A 328 7.79 14.95 2.19
CA ASP A 328 9.21 14.83 1.81
C ASP A 328 10.06 15.99 2.34
N TYR A 329 11.16 15.66 3.00
CA TYR A 329 12.06 16.63 3.60
C TYR A 329 12.75 17.55 2.57
N ASN A 330 13.13 17.00 1.40
CA ASN A 330 13.79 17.81 0.38
C ASN A 330 12.81 18.81 -0.23
N ARG A 331 11.56 18.39 -0.42
CA ARG A 331 10.50 19.27 -0.92
C ARG A 331 10.17 20.38 0.08
N LEU A 332 10.08 20.08 1.38
CA LEU A 332 9.97 21.10 2.42
C LEU A 332 11.10 22.13 2.35
N SER A 333 12.34 21.66 2.18
CA SER A 333 13.51 22.55 2.06
C SER A 333 13.43 23.47 0.85
N MET A 334 12.91 22.97 -0.28
CA MET A 334 12.66 23.80 -1.47
C MET A 334 11.56 24.84 -1.21
N ILE A 335 10.44 24.45 -0.58
CA ILE A 335 9.35 25.39 -0.25
C ILE A 335 9.87 26.50 0.64
N LEU A 336 10.61 26.21 1.71
CA LEU A 336 11.19 27.23 2.59
C LEU A 336 12.08 28.21 1.83
N ALA A 337 12.93 27.75 0.93
CA ALA A 337 13.76 28.59 0.09
C ALA A 337 12.93 29.53 -0.83
N VAL A 338 11.82 29.01 -1.39
CA VAL A 338 10.89 29.81 -2.20
C VAL A 338 10.16 30.85 -1.35
N LEU A 339 9.67 30.46 -0.16
CA LEU A 339 9.02 31.37 0.78
C LEU A 339 9.92 32.55 1.15
N GLU A 340 11.19 32.29 1.43
CA GLU A 340 12.16 33.36 1.75
C GLU A 340 12.46 34.23 0.53
N LYS A 341 12.86 33.62 -0.59
CA LYS A 341 13.38 34.35 -1.74
C LYS A 341 12.30 35.07 -2.55
N ARG A 342 11.10 34.46 -2.66
CA ARG A 342 10.04 34.94 -3.56
C ARG A 342 8.87 35.60 -2.84
N ALA A 343 8.50 35.05 -1.68
CA ALA A 343 7.36 35.57 -0.93
C ALA A 343 7.74 36.54 0.19
N GLY A 344 9.01 36.55 0.62
CA GLY A 344 9.53 37.48 1.66
C GLY A 344 9.22 37.03 3.09
N TYR A 345 8.98 35.70 3.28
CA TYR A 345 8.80 35.12 4.61
C TYR A 345 10.08 34.41 5.03
N TYR A 346 10.72 34.87 6.09
CA TYR A 346 12.06 34.42 6.49
C TYR A 346 11.99 33.31 7.53
N PHE A 347 12.55 32.14 7.19
CA PHE A 347 12.63 30.95 8.06
C PHE A 347 14.07 30.58 8.43
N SER A 348 15.07 31.36 7.99
CA SER A 348 16.49 31.05 8.20
C SER A 348 16.86 30.93 9.68
N ASN A 349 16.21 31.69 10.57
CA ASN A 349 16.43 31.69 12.01
C ASN A 349 15.30 30.95 12.78
N SER A 350 14.47 30.18 12.10
CA SER A 350 13.33 29.50 12.71
C SER A 350 13.45 27.99 12.56
N ASP A 351 13.27 27.27 13.66
CA ASP A 351 13.02 25.84 13.63
C ASP A 351 11.65 25.60 12.99
N THR A 352 11.59 24.66 12.08
CA THR A 352 10.40 24.41 11.25
C THR A 352 9.99 22.95 11.32
N TYR A 353 8.73 22.74 11.65
CA TYR A 353 8.13 21.41 11.79
C TYR A 353 6.89 21.33 10.92
N ILE A 354 6.77 20.23 10.16
CA ILE A 354 5.58 19.89 9.38
C ILE A 354 5.06 18.52 9.84
N ASN A 355 3.75 18.44 9.98
CA ASN A 355 3.05 17.20 10.26
C ASN A 355 1.78 17.10 9.40
N ILE A 356 1.62 16.00 8.66
CA ILE A 356 0.34 15.64 8.05
C ILE A 356 -0.42 14.80 9.06
N VAL A 357 -1.59 15.27 9.47
CA VAL A 357 -2.39 14.60 10.51
C VAL A 357 -2.91 13.25 10.02
N GLY A 358 -3.00 12.28 10.94
CA GLY A 358 -3.54 10.95 10.65
C GLY A 358 -2.52 9.96 10.09
N GLY A 359 -1.20 10.31 10.06
CA GLY A 359 -0.12 9.42 9.58
C GLY A 359 -0.16 9.14 8.08
N LEU A 360 -0.90 9.95 7.34
CA LEU A 360 -0.91 9.90 5.89
C LEU A 360 0.44 10.39 5.35
N ARG A 361 1.06 9.62 4.47
CA ARG A 361 2.20 10.07 3.69
C ARG A 361 1.72 10.62 2.37
N VAL A 362 1.99 11.89 2.11
CA VAL A 362 1.56 12.57 0.89
C VAL A 362 2.78 12.91 0.04
N ASP A 363 2.88 12.28 -1.12
CA ASP A 363 3.96 12.51 -2.10
C ASP A 363 3.48 13.43 -3.25
N GLU A 364 2.22 13.88 -3.23
CA GLU A 364 1.63 14.72 -4.27
C GLU A 364 1.99 16.20 -4.10
N PRO A 365 2.50 16.88 -5.17
CA PRO A 365 2.84 18.29 -5.14
C PRO A 365 1.66 19.24 -4.86
N ALA A 366 0.44 18.80 -5.05
CA ALA A 366 -0.75 19.63 -4.81
C ALA A 366 -0.87 20.14 -3.36
N VAL A 367 -0.20 19.48 -2.39
CA VAL A 367 -0.22 19.87 -0.98
C VAL A 367 0.78 20.98 -0.63
N ASP A 368 1.69 21.35 -1.52
CA ASP A 368 2.71 22.36 -1.27
C ASP A 368 2.11 23.67 -0.78
N LEU A 369 1.02 24.11 -1.43
CA LEU A 369 0.38 25.38 -1.11
C LEU A 369 -0.19 25.38 0.31
N SER A 370 -0.83 24.29 0.73
CA SER A 370 -1.36 24.19 2.10
C SER A 370 -0.26 24.17 3.15
N ILE A 371 0.87 23.50 2.87
CA ILE A 371 2.06 23.49 3.73
C ILE A 371 2.64 24.90 3.85
N ALA A 372 2.75 25.61 2.73
CA ALA A 372 3.20 26.99 2.75
C ALA A 372 2.26 27.90 3.57
N MET A 373 0.94 27.72 3.42
CA MET A 373 -0.05 28.51 4.20
C MET A 373 0.04 28.19 5.69
N ALA A 374 0.15 26.93 6.09
CA ALA A 374 0.33 26.53 7.48
C ALA A 374 1.61 27.13 8.09
N LEU A 375 2.72 27.10 7.35
CA LEU A 375 3.99 27.68 7.81
C LEU A 375 3.93 29.21 7.95
N ILE A 376 3.36 29.92 6.97
CA ILE A 376 3.22 31.36 7.01
C ILE A 376 2.26 31.76 8.14
N SER A 377 1.15 31.06 8.30
CA SER A 377 0.19 31.24 9.39
C SER A 377 0.86 31.10 10.75
N SER A 378 1.68 30.08 10.97
CA SER A 378 2.45 29.90 12.20
C SER A 378 3.51 31.00 12.40
N LEU A 379 4.21 31.43 11.33
CA LEU A 379 5.23 32.46 11.40
C LEU A 379 4.66 33.83 11.80
N LYS A 380 3.46 34.14 11.32
CA LYS A 380 2.76 35.41 11.57
C LYS A 380 1.83 35.37 12.78
N ASP A 381 1.55 34.16 13.29
CA ASP A 381 0.52 33.91 14.30
C ASP A 381 -0.88 34.36 13.87
N GLU A 382 -1.19 34.22 12.58
CA GLU A 382 -2.47 34.54 11.96
C GLU A 382 -3.20 33.26 11.56
N PRO A 383 -4.39 32.94 12.11
CA PRO A 383 -5.10 31.73 11.79
C PRO A 383 -5.65 31.71 10.36
N VAL A 384 -5.60 30.55 9.72
CA VAL A 384 -6.25 30.24 8.43
C VAL A 384 -7.76 30.13 8.65
N TYR A 385 -8.54 30.62 7.69
CA TYR A 385 -9.99 30.49 7.73
C TYR A 385 -10.43 29.02 7.85
N GLU A 386 -11.25 28.71 8.83
CA GLU A 386 -11.56 27.33 9.25
C GLU A 386 -12.20 26.49 8.15
N LYS A 387 -13.08 27.10 7.33
CA LYS A 387 -13.74 26.44 6.22
C LYS A 387 -13.03 26.62 4.88
N ALA A 388 -11.71 26.86 4.92
CA ALA A 388 -10.88 26.93 3.72
C ALA A 388 -10.23 25.58 3.40
N VAL A 389 -10.20 25.21 2.13
CA VAL A 389 -9.36 24.16 1.57
C VAL A 389 -8.39 24.77 0.59
N VAL A 390 -7.12 24.38 0.68
CA VAL A 390 -6.04 24.95 -0.11
C VAL A 390 -5.28 23.84 -0.82
N PHE A 391 -5.11 23.94 -2.14
CA PHE A 391 -4.27 23.02 -2.88
C PHE A 391 -3.63 23.73 -4.10
N GLY A 392 -2.41 23.30 -4.44
CA GLY A 392 -1.64 23.85 -5.56
C GLY A 392 -0.18 23.46 -5.46
N GLU A 393 0.48 23.23 -6.58
CA GLU A 393 1.91 23.02 -6.64
C GLU A 393 2.66 24.36 -6.61
N ILE A 394 3.74 24.46 -5.86
CA ILE A 394 4.60 25.66 -5.80
C ILE A 394 5.82 25.44 -6.70
N GLY A 395 5.98 26.33 -7.70
CA GLY A 395 7.19 26.35 -8.52
C GLY A 395 8.32 27.19 -7.89
N LEU A 396 9.56 26.96 -8.34
CA LEU A 396 10.76 27.64 -7.82
C LEU A 396 10.79 29.17 -8.05
N ALA A 397 9.99 29.68 -8.99
CA ALA A 397 9.82 31.12 -9.19
C ALA A 397 8.75 31.74 -8.28
N GLY A 398 8.07 30.93 -7.44
CA GLY A 398 6.99 31.33 -6.54
C GLY A 398 5.60 31.35 -7.19
N GLU A 399 5.51 30.82 -8.41
CA GLU A 399 4.24 30.64 -9.12
C GLU A 399 3.45 29.45 -8.59
N ILE A 400 2.11 29.53 -8.66
CA ILE A 400 1.22 28.42 -8.33
C ILE A 400 0.80 27.72 -9.61
N ARG A 401 1.18 26.43 -9.71
CA ARG A 401 0.96 25.57 -10.87
C ARG A 401 -0.32 24.78 -10.74
N SER A 402 -0.90 24.47 -11.90
CA SER A 402 -2.10 23.64 -12.01
C SER A 402 -1.89 22.24 -11.44
N VAL A 403 -2.95 21.72 -10.83
CA VAL A 403 -3.00 20.35 -10.30
C VAL A 403 -4.01 19.51 -11.09
N SER A 404 -3.82 18.20 -11.06
CA SER A 404 -4.75 17.25 -11.67
C SER A 404 -6.06 17.16 -10.88
N GLN A 405 -7.14 16.76 -11.55
CA GLN A 405 -8.43 16.41 -10.95
C GLN A 405 -9.01 17.47 -9.99
N ALA A 406 -8.82 18.76 -10.32
CA ALA A 406 -9.26 19.88 -9.48
C ALA A 406 -10.77 19.84 -9.18
N GLN A 407 -11.62 19.38 -10.13
CA GLN A 407 -13.05 19.25 -9.91
C GLN A 407 -13.38 18.24 -8.79
N LEU A 408 -12.70 17.09 -8.74
CA LEU A 408 -12.94 16.08 -7.71
C LEU A 408 -12.56 16.61 -6.33
N ARG A 409 -11.45 17.36 -6.23
CA ARG A 409 -11.01 17.99 -4.98
C ARG A 409 -12.03 19.01 -4.48
N VAL A 410 -12.57 19.82 -5.37
CA VAL A 410 -13.60 20.81 -5.05
C VAL A 410 -14.88 20.12 -4.58
N ASN A 411 -15.34 19.11 -5.30
CA ASN A 411 -16.53 18.35 -4.92
C ASN A 411 -16.41 17.74 -3.53
N GLU A 412 -15.25 17.15 -3.19
CA GLU A 412 -15.02 16.58 -1.87
C GLU A 412 -14.98 17.66 -0.76
N ALA A 413 -14.35 18.80 -1.02
CA ALA A 413 -14.32 19.91 -0.09
C ALA A 413 -15.73 20.43 0.21
N VAL A 414 -16.55 20.64 -0.82
CA VAL A 414 -17.94 21.10 -0.70
C VAL A 414 -18.78 20.06 0.04
N ARG A 415 -18.64 18.79 -0.30
CA ARG A 415 -19.36 17.67 0.36
C ARG A 415 -19.14 17.64 1.87
N LEU A 416 -17.96 18.08 2.33
CA LEU A 416 -17.58 18.14 3.75
C LEU A 416 -17.85 19.51 4.40
N GLY A 417 -18.53 20.43 3.69
CA GLY A 417 -18.98 21.70 4.24
C GLY A 417 -17.96 22.84 4.22
N PHE A 418 -16.90 22.70 3.42
CA PHE A 418 -15.97 23.80 3.17
C PHE A 418 -16.54 24.76 2.13
N ASP A 419 -16.48 26.05 2.41
CA ASP A 419 -17.12 27.11 1.62
C ASP A 419 -16.13 28.05 0.93
N ARG A 420 -14.82 27.90 1.20
CA ARG A 420 -13.75 28.68 0.57
C ARG A 420 -12.67 27.75 0.04
N ILE A 421 -12.45 27.77 -1.27
CA ILE A 421 -11.48 26.87 -1.91
C ILE A 421 -10.44 27.70 -2.66
N ILE A 422 -9.21 27.64 -2.21
CA ILE A 422 -8.05 28.31 -2.79
C ILE A 422 -7.33 27.31 -3.69
N LEU A 423 -7.26 27.61 -4.98
CA LEU A 423 -6.72 26.73 -6.00
C LEU A 423 -5.91 27.50 -7.06
N PRO A 424 -5.09 26.83 -7.88
CA PRO A 424 -4.34 27.50 -8.93
C PRO A 424 -5.25 28.24 -9.92
N PHE A 425 -4.90 29.46 -10.30
CA PHE A 425 -5.69 30.30 -11.21
C PHE A 425 -6.03 29.58 -12.52
N HIS A 426 -5.12 28.80 -13.04
CA HIS A 426 -5.32 28.07 -14.29
C HIS A 426 -6.33 26.92 -14.19
N ASN A 427 -6.59 26.40 -12.99
CA ASN A 427 -7.61 25.38 -12.76
C ASN A 427 -9.03 25.94 -12.73
N LEU A 428 -9.23 27.24 -12.50
CA LEU A 428 -10.58 27.85 -12.45
C LEU A 428 -11.40 27.60 -13.71
N LYS A 429 -10.77 27.61 -14.88
CA LYS A 429 -11.48 27.43 -16.16
C LYS A 429 -12.13 26.04 -16.33
N GLY A 430 -11.64 25.04 -15.57
CA GLY A 430 -12.10 23.66 -15.67
C GLY A 430 -12.93 23.18 -14.47
N VAL A 431 -13.27 24.09 -13.53
CA VAL A 431 -13.96 23.75 -12.28
C VAL A 431 -15.28 24.51 -12.17
N GLN A 432 -16.35 23.81 -11.82
CA GLN A 432 -17.67 24.36 -11.54
C GLN A 432 -18.05 24.09 -10.10
N CYS A 433 -18.52 25.10 -9.39
CA CYS A 433 -18.99 25.00 -8.01
C CYS A 433 -20.01 26.12 -7.75
N ALA A 434 -21.18 25.76 -7.20
CA ALA A 434 -22.22 26.71 -6.80
C ALA A 434 -22.18 26.98 -5.28
N ASP A 435 -21.72 26.02 -4.50
CA ASP A 435 -21.88 26.01 -3.04
C ASP A 435 -20.64 26.47 -2.26
N ALA A 436 -19.56 26.83 -2.97
CA ALA A 436 -18.35 27.36 -2.37
C ALA A 436 -17.71 28.47 -3.20
N LYS A 437 -17.03 29.40 -2.53
CA LYS A 437 -16.26 30.46 -3.19
C LYS A 437 -14.92 29.91 -3.69
N LEU A 438 -14.76 29.84 -5.02
CA LEU A 438 -13.50 29.47 -5.66
C LEU A 438 -12.61 30.72 -5.81
N ILE A 439 -11.38 30.65 -5.29
CA ILE A 439 -10.39 31.72 -5.37
C ILE A 439 -9.15 31.20 -6.09
N GLY A 440 -8.99 31.62 -7.32
CA GLY A 440 -7.82 31.27 -8.13
C GLY A 440 -6.64 32.18 -7.86
N VAL A 441 -5.52 31.58 -7.47
CA VAL A 441 -4.30 32.32 -7.07
C VAL A 441 -3.13 32.00 -8.02
N LYS A 442 -2.27 33.00 -8.24
CA LYS A 442 -1.12 32.92 -9.15
C LYS A 442 0.21 32.79 -8.40
N ASN A 443 0.26 33.30 -7.17
CA ASN A 443 1.46 33.31 -6.34
C ASN A 443 1.11 33.12 -4.86
N ILE A 444 2.14 32.92 -4.04
CA ILE A 444 2.03 32.58 -2.61
C ILE A 444 1.37 33.74 -1.83
N ARG A 445 1.65 35.01 -2.15
CA ARG A 445 1.07 36.14 -1.44
C ARG A 445 -0.44 36.25 -1.64
N GLU A 446 -0.89 36.14 -2.91
CA GLU A 446 -2.31 36.09 -3.21
C GLU A 446 -3.02 34.95 -2.47
N ALA A 447 -2.35 33.78 -2.33
CA ALA A 447 -2.92 32.65 -1.63
C ALA A 447 -3.05 32.92 -0.13
N PHE A 448 -2.04 33.55 0.49
CA PHE A 448 -2.07 33.86 1.90
C PHE A 448 -3.15 34.93 2.21
N ASP A 449 -3.23 35.99 1.42
CA ASP A 449 -4.25 37.05 1.57
C ASP A 449 -5.68 36.49 1.36
N ALA A 450 -5.83 35.42 0.57
CA ALA A 450 -7.12 34.77 0.31
C ALA A 450 -7.54 33.79 1.42
N VAL A 451 -6.60 33.26 2.20
CA VAL A 451 -6.86 32.18 3.16
C VAL A 451 -7.01 32.66 4.60
N ILE A 452 -6.45 33.81 4.94
CA ILE A 452 -6.61 34.42 6.28
C ILE A 452 -8.01 34.94 6.50
N VAL A 453 -8.36 35.12 7.78
CA VAL A 453 -9.69 35.59 8.21
C VAL A 453 -9.83 37.09 7.96
#